data_8cbb772e64511861cc9d8ea59fc57e18
#
_entry.id   8cbb772e64511861cc9d8ea59fc57e18
#
_cell.length_a   1.000
_cell.length_b   1.000
_cell.length_c   1.000
_cell.angle_alpha   90.00
_cell.angle_beta   90.00
_cell.angle_gamma   90.00
#
_symmetry.space_group_name_H-M   'P 1'
#
loop_
_entity.id
_entity.type
_entity.pdbx_description
1 polymer ?
#
loop_
_entity_poly.entity_id
_entity_poly.type
_entity_poly.pdbx_seq_one_letter_code
_entity_poly.pdbx_strand_id
1 'polypeptide(L)'
;MNAKERMAQAMRGRTPDRTPLMCQFSLGYLAKNFAGDLIRFWYTPEGLAEAYIAAAETYHFDGILVSISGRDPTLPQQIQHVGEGEHGGKIVSWKNGSWSFIPSNDFPQDHSGVPETKKPSFIEELDLDSISRVRAEALPGWTFNILEPILQEKGRELSIHGEVGTGFEQFLGLFDKLEDGLMALIDDEGKAKEALRRLNQNVLVYAREQCRRGIDALKLSSPYAGAGFLSRRMYQEFVLPYEQELIETVHREYGIPCYIHTCGAIGDRLDLMLQTGTDGLECLDPPPLGTVELKEASLLLGPNAFIKGN
;
A
#
# COMPACT_ATOMS: atom_id res chain seq x y z
N MET A 1 -25.32 5.09 14.49
CA MET A 1 -23.85 5.05 14.45
C MET A 1 -23.41 5.71 13.15
N ASN A 2 -22.46 6.62 13.17
CA ASN A 2 -21.91 7.17 11.92
C ASN A 2 -20.92 6.17 11.29
N ALA A 3 -20.45 6.45 10.07
CA ALA A 3 -19.57 5.55 9.32
C ALA A 3 -18.23 5.29 10.03
N LYS A 4 -17.59 6.37 10.52
CA LYS A 4 -16.32 6.28 11.26
C LYS A 4 -16.44 5.47 12.55
N GLU A 5 -17.49 5.69 13.33
CA GLU A 5 -17.77 4.92 14.54
C GLU A 5 -18.01 3.44 14.24
N ARG A 6 -18.71 3.15 13.15
CA ARG A 6 -19.01 1.78 12.69
C ARG A 6 -17.74 1.01 12.36
N MET A 7 -16.83 1.63 11.60
CA MET A 7 -15.51 1.04 11.31
C MET A 7 -14.71 0.81 12.57
N ALA A 8 -14.63 1.80 13.45
CA ALA A 8 -13.90 1.68 14.71
C ALA A 8 -14.46 0.58 15.64
N GLN A 9 -15.78 0.35 15.66
CA GLN A 9 -16.37 -0.75 16.41
C GLN A 9 -15.98 -2.11 15.81
N ALA A 10 -16.12 -2.26 14.48
CA ALA A 10 -15.77 -3.51 13.79
C ALA A 10 -14.28 -3.88 13.97
N MET A 11 -13.38 -2.92 13.79
CA MET A 11 -11.94 -3.15 13.96
C MET A 11 -11.53 -3.52 15.40
N ARG A 12 -12.38 -3.20 16.38
CA ARG A 12 -12.17 -3.58 17.81
C ARG A 12 -12.92 -4.85 18.21
N GLY A 13 -13.39 -5.65 17.26
CA GLY A 13 -14.15 -6.87 17.55
C GLY A 13 -15.52 -6.64 18.21
N ARG A 14 -16.06 -5.42 18.13
CA ARG A 14 -17.40 -5.09 18.66
C ARG A 14 -18.43 -5.15 17.54
N THR A 15 -19.68 -5.41 17.90
CA THR A 15 -20.78 -5.48 16.93
C THR A 15 -21.27 -4.08 16.54
N PRO A 16 -21.07 -3.64 15.30
CA PRO A 16 -21.65 -2.39 14.79
C PRO A 16 -23.14 -2.57 14.44
N ASP A 17 -23.83 -1.47 14.13
CA ASP A 17 -25.23 -1.48 13.68
C ASP A 17 -25.44 -2.22 12.33
N ARG A 18 -24.43 -2.28 11.49
CA ARG A 18 -24.31 -3.12 10.29
C ARG A 18 -22.83 -3.39 9.99
N THR A 19 -22.53 -4.35 9.16
CA THR A 19 -21.17 -4.55 8.65
C THR A 19 -20.72 -3.29 7.91
N PRO A 20 -19.55 -2.72 8.27
CA PRO A 20 -19.00 -1.58 7.55
C PRO A 20 -18.56 -1.98 6.14
N LEU A 21 -18.65 -1.05 5.22
CA LEU A 21 -18.28 -1.23 3.82
C LEU A 21 -17.13 -0.29 3.46
N MET A 22 -16.06 -0.86 2.89
CA MET A 22 -14.91 -0.13 2.39
C MET A 22 -14.25 -0.97 1.31
N CYS A 23 -13.80 -0.35 0.23
CA CYS A 23 -13.13 -1.04 -0.87
C CYS A 23 -11.75 -0.44 -1.13
N GLN A 24 -10.78 -1.30 -1.39
CA GLN A 24 -9.53 -0.90 -2.02
C GLN A 24 -9.75 -0.91 -3.54
N PHE A 25 -9.90 0.26 -4.13
CA PHE A 25 -9.98 0.37 -5.58
C PHE A 25 -8.61 0.26 -6.25
N SER A 26 -8.57 -0.38 -7.41
CA SER A 26 -7.47 -0.11 -8.33
C SER A 26 -7.57 1.35 -8.82
N LEU A 27 -6.42 2.00 -8.98
CA LEU A 27 -6.40 3.37 -9.50
C LEU A 27 -6.94 3.46 -10.93
N GLY A 28 -6.76 2.40 -11.73
CA GLY A 28 -7.37 2.30 -13.05
C GLY A 28 -8.89 2.33 -13.01
N TYR A 29 -9.52 1.68 -12.02
CA TYR A 29 -10.97 1.76 -11.82
C TYR A 29 -11.41 3.18 -11.45
N LEU A 30 -10.68 3.84 -10.53
CA LEU A 30 -10.97 5.24 -10.17
C LEU A 30 -10.78 6.17 -11.37
N ALA A 31 -9.69 6.00 -12.13
CA ALA A 31 -9.43 6.77 -13.35
C ALA A 31 -10.59 6.67 -14.34
N LYS A 32 -11.05 5.44 -14.61
CA LYS A 32 -12.12 5.19 -15.57
C LYS A 32 -13.48 5.74 -15.16
N ASN A 33 -13.84 5.67 -13.89
CA ASN A 33 -15.21 5.92 -13.43
C ASN A 33 -15.38 7.25 -12.68
N PHE A 34 -14.29 7.83 -12.14
CA PHE A 34 -14.37 9.01 -11.29
C PHE A 34 -13.41 10.13 -11.70
N ALA A 35 -12.46 9.89 -12.62
CA ALA A 35 -11.66 10.97 -13.16
C ALA A 35 -12.44 11.73 -14.22
N GLY A 36 -12.82 12.95 -13.93
CA GLY A 36 -13.37 13.86 -14.96
C GLY A 36 -12.31 14.23 -16.01
N ASP A 37 -11.05 14.31 -15.62
CA ASP A 37 -9.89 14.58 -16.45
C ASP A 37 -8.72 13.69 -16.01
N LEU A 38 -8.19 12.86 -16.94
CA LEU A 38 -7.09 11.92 -16.66
C LEU A 38 -5.79 12.62 -16.28
N ILE A 39 -5.50 13.78 -16.85
CA ILE A 39 -4.29 14.54 -16.54
C ILE A 39 -4.35 15.05 -15.12
N ARG A 40 -5.48 15.65 -14.74
CA ARG A 40 -5.73 16.12 -13.39
C ARG A 40 -5.70 14.97 -12.39
N PHE A 41 -6.34 13.84 -12.71
CA PHE A 41 -6.34 12.64 -11.86
C PHE A 41 -4.94 12.12 -11.56
N TRP A 42 -4.10 11.95 -12.59
CA TRP A 42 -2.80 11.32 -12.41
C TRP A 42 -1.71 12.27 -11.90
N TYR A 43 -1.80 13.56 -12.24
CA TYR A 43 -0.70 14.50 -12.01
C TYR A 43 -1.00 15.61 -11.00
N THR A 44 -2.19 15.65 -10.42
CA THR A 44 -2.50 16.59 -9.33
C THR A 44 -3.02 15.85 -8.09
N PRO A 45 -2.73 16.33 -6.88
CA PRO A 45 -3.25 15.74 -5.66
C PRO A 45 -4.77 15.88 -5.54
N GLU A 46 -5.32 17.02 -5.99
CA GLU A 46 -6.75 17.31 -5.92
C GLU A 46 -7.57 16.34 -6.77
N GLY A 47 -7.11 16.07 -8.01
CA GLY A 47 -7.84 15.19 -8.93
C GLY A 47 -7.98 13.77 -8.39
N LEU A 48 -6.93 13.25 -7.74
CA LEU A 48 -6.97 11.93 -7.14
C LEU A 48 -7.79 11.92 -5.83
N ALA A 49 -7.64 12.94 -4.98
CA ALA A 49 -8.42 13.06 -3.75
C ALA A 49 -9.93 13.14 -4.03
N GLU A 50 -10.34 13.94 -5.01
CA GLU A 50 -11.73 14.04 -5.46
C GLU A 50 -12.29 12.71 -5.96
N ALA A 51 -11.50 11.92 -6.71
CA ALA A 51 -11.92 10.61 -7.18
C ALA A 51 -12.14 9.62 -6.03
N TYR A 52 -11.29 9.60 -5.01
CA TYR A 52 -11.49 8.80 -3.81
C TYR A 52 -12.77 9.19 -3.06
N ILE A 53 -13.01 10.50 -2.90
CA ILE A 53 -14.19 11.03 -2.20
C ILE A 53 -15.46 10.70 -3.00
N ALA A 54 -15.47 10.97 -4.31
CA ALA A 54 -16.61 10.67 -5.18
C ALA A 54 -16.98 9.18 -5.20
N ALA A 55 -15.97 8.29 -5.20
CA ALA A 55 -16.21 6.86 -5.10
C ALA A 55 -16.82 6.46 -3.75
N ALA A 56 -16.30 7.01 -2.65
CA ALA A 56 -16.83 6.73 -1.32
C ALA A 56 -18.28 7.20 -1.16
N GLU A 57 -18.62 8.37 -1.70
CA GLU A 57 -19.98 8.90 -1.69
C GLU A 57 -20.93 8.08 -2.56
N THR A 58 -20.49 7.72 -3.79
CA THR A 58 -21.30 6.95 -4.74
C THR A 58 -21.68 5.58 -4.20
N TYR A 59 -20.75 4.91 -3.53
CA TYR A 59 -20.95 3.55 -2.98
C TYR A 59 -21.35 3.55 -1.51
N HIS A 60 -21.52 4.70 -0.89
CA HIS A 60 -21.86 4.85 0.53
C HIS A 60 -20.90 4.10 1.46
N PHE A 61 -19.60 4.24 1.22
CA PHE A 61 -18.57 3.61 2.03
C PHE A 61 -18.46 4.21 3.43
N ASP A 62 -18.02 3.38 4.36
CA ASP A 62 -17.74 3.77 5.73
C ASP A 62 -16.29 4.25 5.93
N GLY A 63 -15.44 4.08 4.91
CA GLY A 63 -14.05 4.52 4.96
C GLY A 63 -13.40 4.64 3.59
N ILE A 64 -12.25 5.29 3.57
CA ILE A 64 -11.39 5.47 2.40
C ILE A 64 -10.00 4.94 2.72
N LEU A 65 -9.45 4.08 1.87
CA LEU A 65 -8.03 3.70 1.90
C LEU A 65 -7.26 4.56 0.91
N VAL A 66 -6.32 5.34 1.42
CA VAL A 66 -5.39 6.13 0.60
C VAL A 66 -4.10 5.33 0.42
N SER A 67 -3.98 4.65 -0.72
CA SER A 67 -2.91 3.70 -1.02
C SER A 67 -1.75 4.28 -1.82
N ILE A 68 -1.72 5.60 -2.01
CA ILE A 68 -0.73 6.24 -2.86
C ILE A 68 -0.15 7.48 -2.21
N SER A 69 1.14 7.70 -2.42
CA SER A 69 1.83 8.91 -2.02
C SER A 69 1.33 10.14 -2.78
N GLY A 70 1.67 11.31 -2.27
CA GLY A 70 1.34 12.59 -2.88
C GLY A 70 1.89 12.79 -4.28
N ARG A 71 1.58 13.92 -4.86
CA ARG A 71 2.01 14.35 -6.20
C ARG A 71 2.86 15.62 -6.09
N ASP A 72 3.96 15.63 -6.84
CA ASP A 72 4.74 16.85 -7.00
C ASP A 72 3.88 17.92 -7.69
N PRO A 73 3.59 19.06 -7.02
CA PRO A 73 2.75 20.11 -7.58
C PRO A 73 3.37 20.83 -8.77
N THR A 74 4.66 20.60 -9.05
CA THR A 74 5.35 21.18 -10.22
C THR A 74 5.22 20.28 -11.46
N LEU A 75 4.81 19.02 -11.30
CA LEU A 75 4.73 18.05 -12.38
C LEU A 75 3.80 18.50 -13.54
N PRO A 76 2.59 19.05 -13.30
CA PRO A 76 1.75 19.56 -14.38
C PRO A 76 2.41 20.67 -15.19
N GLN A 77 3.31 21.45 -14.57
CA GLN A 77 4.04 22.54 -15.25
C GLN A 77 5.10 22.02 -16.22
N GLN A 78 5.48 20.74 -16.12
CA GLN A 78 6.43 20.09 -17.04
C GLN A 78 5.75 19.55 -18.31
N ILE A 79 4.42 19.56 -18.36
CA ILE A 79 3.66 19.16 -19.54
C ILE A 79 3.87 20.21 -20.63
N GLN A 80 4.30 19.75 -21.82
CA GLN A 80 4.45 20.57 -23.01
C GLN A 80 3.20 20.49 -23.88
N HIS A 81 2.65 19.28 -24.06
CA HIS A 81 1.47 19.04 -24.89
C HIS A 81 0.70 17.84 -24.40
N VAL A 82 -0.62 17.86 -24.54
CA VAL A 82 -1.53 16.73 -24.31
C VAL A 82 -2.28 16.45 -25.60
N GLY A 83 -2.16 15.23 -26.11
CA GLY A 83 -2.87 14.74 -27.28
C GLY A 83 -3.83 13.61 -26.91
N GLU A 84 -4.69 13.25 -27.88
CA GLU A 84 -5.55 12.07 -27.76
C GLU A 84 -4.73 10.79 -27.96
N GLY A 85 -4.99 9.81 -27.10
CA GLY A 85 -4.45 8.46 -27.19
C GLY A 85 -5.50 7.44 -27.60
N GLU A 86 -5.10 6.19 -27.73
CA GLU A 86 -6.02 5.09 -28.04
C GLU A 86 -7.01 4.83 -26.89
N HIS A 87 -8.18 4.33 -27.23
CA HIS A 87 -9.23 3.90 -26.29
C HIS A 87 -9.61 4.93 -25.22
N GLY A 88 -9.59 6.22 -25.60
CA GLY A 88 -9.91 7.31 -24.66
C GLY A 88 -8.78 7.67 -23.69
N GLY A 89 -7.59 7.11 -23.91
CA GLY A 89 -6.37 7.52 -23.19
C GLY A 89 -5.84 8.87 -23.68
N LYS A 90 -4.74 9.31 -23.06
CA LYS A 90 -4.04 10.55 -23.44
C LYS A 90 -2.56 10.29 -23.70
N ILE A 91 -1.96 11.12 -24.54
CA ILE A 91 -0.52 11.16 -24.75
C ILE A 91 -0.02 12.49 -24.19
N VAL A 92 0.92 12.42 -23.24
CA VAL A 92 1.55 13.59 -22.65
C VAL A 92 2.98 13.71 -23.17
N SER A 93 3.31 14.83 -23.77
CA SER A 93 4.69 15.17 -24.10
C SER A 93 5.26 16.09 -23.01
N TRP A 94 6.45 15.76 -22.53
CA TRP A 94 7.12 16.47 -21.46
C TRP A 94 8.15 17.47 -22.01
N LYS A 95 8.41 18.55 -21.29
CA LYS A 95 9.41 19.57 -21.67
C LYS A 95 10.84 19.01 -21.81
N ASN A 96 11.14 17.91 -21.16
CA ASN A 96 12.44 17.21 -21.26
C ASN A 96 12.56 16.32 -22.50
N GLY A 97 11.54 16.28 -23.37
CA GLY A 97 11.52 15.48 -24.59
C GLY A 97 11.01 14.03 -24.42
N SER A 98 10.71 13.61 -23.19
CA SER A 98 10.05 12.31 -22.95
C SER A 98 8.55 12.39 -23.27
N TRP A 99 7.87 11.26 -23.26
CA TRP A 99 6.43 11.19 -23.40
C TRP A 99 5.83 10.07 -22.52
N SER A 100 4.55 10.19 -22.19
CA SER A 100 3.81 9.18 -21.43
C SER A 100 2.51 8.87 -22.14
N PHE A 101 2.14 7.59 -22.21
CA PHE A 101 0.79 7.17 -22.55
C PHE A 101 0.00 6.95 -21.26
N ILE A 102 -1.17 7.56 -21.19
CA ILE A 102 -2.08 7.46 -20.04
C ILE A 102 -3.32 6.72 -20.49
N PRO A 103 -3.43 5.41 -20.19
CA PRO A 103 -4.64 4.64 -20.45
C PRO A 103 -5.83 5.21 -19.67
N SER A 104 -7.05 5.03 -20.21
CA SER A 104 -8.26 5.47 -19.50
C SER A 104 -8.59 4.66 -18.25
N ASN A 105 -7.95 3.52 -18.04
CA ASN A 105 -8.28 2.55 -16.99
C ASN A 105 -7.06 1.84 -16.38
N ASP A 106 -5.87 2.40 -16.55
CA ASP A 106 -4.63 1.83 -16.03
C ASP A 106 -3.61 2.93 -15.70
N PHE A 107 -2.47 2.55 -15.14
CA PHE A 107 -1.38 3.45 -14.78
C PHE A 107 -0.75 4.11 -16.01
N PRO A 108 -0.22 5.35 -15.87
CA PRO A 108 0.61 5.97 -16.90
C PRO A 108 1.81 5.08 -17.26
N GLN A 109 2.09 5.01 -18.55
CA GLN A 109 3.24 4.29 -19.14
C GLN A 109 4.24 5.34 -19.62
N ASP A 110 5.37 5.46 -18.91
CA ASP A 110 6.37 6.49 -19.18
C ASP A 110 7.41 5.99 -20.18
N HIS A 111 7.73 6.83 -21.16
CA HIS A 111 8.72 6.57 -22.19
C HIS A 111 9.79 7.67 -22.13
N SER A 112 10.71 7.53 -21.18
CA SER A 112 11.74 8.54 -20.91
C SER A 112 12.84 8.60 -21.97
N GLY A 113 13.03 7.52 -22.73
CA GLY A 113 14.21 7.37 -23.62
C GLY A 113 15.53 7.23 -22.85
N VAL A 114 15.52 7.33 -21.53
CA VAL A 114 16.69 7.11 -20.67
C VAL A 114 16.71 5.63 -20.29
N PRO A 115 17.84 4.94 -20.48
CA PRO A 115 17.97 3.56 -20.01
C PRO A 115 17.68 3.45 -18.53
N GLU A 116 16.89 2.47 -18.12
CA GLU A 116 16.69 2.19 -16.71
C GLU A 116 18.03 1.87 -16.03
N THR A 117 18.20 2.37 -14.81
CA THR A 117 19.38 2.01 -14.03
C THR A 117 19.33 0.51 -13.75
N LYS A 118 20.38 -0.20 -14.18
CA LYS A 118 20.49 -1.64 -13.97
C LYS A 118 20.44 -1.95 -12.46
N LYS A 119 19.44 -2.72 -12.05
CA LYS A 119 19.35 -3.24 -10.69
C LYS A 119 20.23 -4.48 -10.53
N PRO A 120 20.64 -4.84 -9.29
CA PRO A 120 21.35 -6.08 -9.04
C PRO A 120 20.51 -7.31 -9.40
N SER A 121 21.19 -8.34 -9.94
CA SER A 121 20.59 -9.66 -10.17
C SER A 121 21.02 -10.67 -9.11
N PHE A 122 22.03 -10.32 -8.29
CA PHE A 122 22.55 -11.16 -7.21
C PHE A 122 22.75 -10.33 -5.95
N ILE A 123 22.63 -10.98 -4.77
CA ILE A 123 22.77 -10.29 -3.47
C ILE A 123 24.17 -9.67 -3.27
N GLU A 124 25.20 -10.26 -3.86
CA GLU A 124 26.57 -9.76 -3.81
C GLU A 124 26.71 -8.39 -4.44
N GLU A 125 25.94 -8.12 -5.52
CA GLU A 125 25.93 -6.85 -6.25
C GLU A 125 25.19 -5.75 -5.49
N LEU A 126 24.34 -6.12 -4.51
CA LEU A 126 23.60 -5.14 -3.72
C LEU A 126 24.55 -4.34 -2.83
N ASP A 127 24.64 -3.05 -3.06
CA ASP A 127 25.30 -2.13 -2.15
C ASP A 127 24.33 -1.70 -1.05
N LEU A 128 24.58 -2.16 0.19
CA LEU A 128 23.76 -1.80 1.35
C LEU A 128 23.77 -0.28 1.64
N ASP A 129 24.82 0.43 1.26
CA ASP A 129 24.92 1.88 1.50
C ASP A 129 24.08 2.67 0.48
N SER A 130 23.68 2.03 -0.63
CA SER A 130 22.68 2.60 -1.53
C SER A 130 21.28 2.68 -0.91
N ILE A 131 21.00 1.88 0.12
CA ILE A 131 19.76 1.97 0.92
C ILE A 131 19.86 3.18 1.86
N SER A 132 19.60 4.35 1.32
CA SER A 132 19.69 5.60 2.07
C SER A 132 18.66 5.64 3.20
N ARG A 133 19.08 6.15 4.35
CA ARG A 133 18.17 6.38 5.47
C ARG A 133 17.24 7.55 5.18
N VAL A 134 15.95 7.26 5.16
CA VAL A 134 14.89 8.27 5.08
C VAL A 134 14.77 8.98 6.44
N ARG A 135 14.61 10.29 6.40
CA ARG A 135 14.31 11.14 7.56
C ARG A 135 13.03 11.91 7.30
N ALA A 136 12.19 12.07 8.31
CA ALA A 136 10.91 12.76 8.17
C ALA A 136 11.06 14.19 7.62
N GLU A 137 12.11 14.90 8.07
CA GLU A 137 12.41 16.28 7.67
C GLU A 137 12.88 16.39 6.22
N ALA A 138 13.35 15.27 5.64
CA ALA A 138 13.82 15.20 4.26
C ALA A 138 12.73 14.75 3.27
N LEU A 139 11.55 14.36 3.77
CA LEU A 139 10.43 14.04 2.89
C LEU A 139 9.97 15.30 2.16
N PRO A 140 9.72 15.19 0.84
CA PRO A 140 9.10 16.30 0.12
C PRO A 140 7.80 16.76 0.79
N GLY A 141 7.58 18.06 0.89
CA GLY A 141 6.39 18.63 1.54
C GLY A 141 5.07 18.17 0.92
N TRP A 142 5.12 17.65 -0.30
CA TRP A 142 3.97 17.12 -1.01
C TRP A 142 3.70 15.61 -0.80
N THR A 143 4.54 14.89 -0.04
CA THR A 143 4.45 13.42 0.12
C THR A 143 3.04 12.94 0.55
N PHE A 144 2.29 13.75 1.28
CA PHE A 144 0.97 13.38 1.79
C PHE A 144 -0.15 14.31 1.31
N ASN A 145 0.07 15.09 0.25
CA ASN A 145 -0.89 16.08 -0.21
C ASN A 145 -2.16 15.52 -0.88
N ILE A 146 -2.25 14.20 -1.06
CA ILE A 146 -3.50 13.49 -1.41
C ILE A 146 -4.27 13.11 -0.15
N LEU A 147 -3.57 12.64 0.88
CA LEU A 147 -4.17 12.21 2.15
C LEU A 147 -4.77 13.39 2.93
N GLU A 148 -4.07 14.51 2.98
CA GLU A 148 -4.45 15.68 3.77
C GLU A 148 -5.81 16.28 3.38
N PRO A 149 -6.14 16.51 2.10
CA PRO A 149 -7.47 16.99 1.69
C PRO A 149 -8.58 15.99 2.05
N ILE A 150 -8.35 14.69 1.88
CA ILE A 150 -9.32 13.64 2.24
C ILE A 150 -9.60 13.66 3.74
N LEU A 151 -8.56 13.76 4.57
CA LEU A 151 -8.70 13.88 6.02
C LEU A 151 -9.45 15.15 6.41
N GLN A 152 -9.16 16.28 5.78
CA GLN A 152 -9.79 17.55 6.05
C GLN A 152 -11.28 17.54 5.70
N GLU A 153 -11.65 16.96 4.56
CA GLU A 153 -13.03 16.96 4.06
C GLU A 153 -13.88 15.85 4.69
N LYS A 154 -13.35 14.62 4.77
CA LYS A 154 -14.12 13.43 5.16
C LYS A 154 -13.70 12.81 6.50
N GLY A 155 -12.58 13.20 7.08
CA GLY A 155 -12.02 12.55 8.28
C GLY A 155 -12.88 12.64 9.54
N ARG A 156 -13.91 13.48 9.57
CA ARG A 156 -14.89 13.52 10.67
C ARG A 156 -16.05 12.52 10.48
N GLU A 157 -16.33 12.14 9.24
CA GLU A 157 -17.48 11.34 8.85
C GLU A 157 -17.07 9.89 8.53
N LEU A 158 -16.00 9.73 7.77
CA LEU A 158 -15.49 8.45 7.29
C LEU A 158 -14.21 8.03 8.04
N SER A 159 -13.97 6.73 8.10
CA SER A 159 -12.69 6.17 8.56
C SER A 159 -11.65 6.30 7.44
N ILE A 160 -10.56 7.02 7.71
CA ILE A 160 -9.51 7.22 6.72
C ILE A 160 -8.31 6.35 7.07
N HIS A 161 -7.98 5.42 6.18
CA HIS A 161 -6.87 4.50 6.35
C HIS A 161 -5.70 4.93 5.46
N GLY A 162 -4.50 4.84 6.02
CA GLY A 162 -3.26 4.97 5.27
C GLY A 162 -2.70 3.61 4.88
N GLU A 163 -1.69 3.61 4.03
CA GLU A 163 -1.00 2.39 3.58
C GLU A 163 0.51 2.59 3.55
N VAL A 164 1.25 1.53 3.88
CA VAL A 164 2.68 1.42 3.62
C VAL A 164 2.99 0.05 3.02
N GLY A 165 3.87 0.01 2.02
CA GLY A 165 4.51 -1.22 1.58
C GLY A 165 5.52 -1.69 2.63
N THR A 166 5.60 -3.00 2.87
CA THR A 166 6.53 -3.56 3.88
C THR A 166 7.99 -3.47 3.43
N GLY A 167 8.90 -3.59 4.38
CA GLY A 167 10.33 -3.69 4.08
C GLY A 167 10.66 -4.87 3.16
N PHE A 168 9.87 -5.95 3.26
CA PHE A 168 10.00 -7.12 2.39
C PHE A 168 9.63 -6.82 0.93
N GLU A 169 8.51 -6.14 0.69
CA GLU A 169 8.14 -5.70 -0.66
C GLU A 169 9.21 -4.79 -1.27
N GLN A 170 9.70 -3.83 -0.49
CA GLN A 170 10.77 -2.93 -0.94
C GLN A 170 12.09 -3.67 -1.23
N PHE A 171 12.42 -4.70 -0.42
CA PHE A 171 13.60 -5.52 -0.64
C PHE A 171 13.54 -6.24 -1.99
N LEU A 172 12.43 -6.87 -2.31
CA LEU A 172 12.24 -7.52 -3.63
C LEU A 172 12.38 -6.50 -4.77
N GLY A 173 11.89 -5.28 -4.58
CA GLY A 173 12.00 -4.18 -5.54
C GLY A 173 13.42 -3.63 -5.76
N LEU A 174 14.40 -3.99 -4.93
CA LEU A 174 15.81 -3.63 -5.16
C LEU A 174 16.45 -4.39 -6.32
N PHE A 175 15.91 -5.55 -6.67
CA PHE A 175 16.46 -6.45 -7.68
C PHE A 175 15.83 -6.25 -9.04
N ASP A 176 16.51 -6.75 -10.10
CA ASP A 176 16.03 -6.62 -11.49
C ASP A 176 14.74 -7.41 -11.70
N LYS A 177 14.65 -8.59 -11.08
CA LYS A 177 13.47 -9.46 -11.13
C LYS A 177 13.04 -9.88 -9.72
N LEU A 178 11.78 -10.22 -9.59
CA LEU A 178 11.20 -10.74 -8.34
C LEU A 178 11.95 -12.00 -7.87
N GLU A 179 12.25 -12.89 -8.79
CA GLU A 179 12.97 -14.14 -8.52
C GLU A 179 14.38 -13.89 -7.98
N ASP A 180 15.07 -12.88 -8.48
CA ASP A 180 16.41 -12.51 -8.00
C ASP A 180 16.35 -12.06 -6.53
N GLY A 181 15.35 -11.27 -6.17
CA GLY A 181 15.09 -10.88 -4.79
C GLY A 181 14.74 -12.04 -3.87
N LEU A 182 13.98 -13.01 -4.36
CA LEU A 182 13.65 -14.22 -3.59
C LEU A 182 14.88 -15.12 -3.40
N MET A 183 15.73 -15.27 -4.42
CA MET A 183 16.99 -16.02 -4.30
C MET A 183 17.96 -15.35 -3.36
N ALA A 184 18.03 -14.02 -3.36
CA ALA A 184 18.89 -13.24 -2.47
C ALA A 184 18.67 -13.54 -0.97
N LEU A 185 17.44 -13.93 -0.56
CA LEU A 185 17.16 -14.34 0.82
C LEU A 185 17.90 -15.62 1.24
N ILE A 186 18.22 -16.48 0.26
CA ILE A 186 18.86 -17.78 0.49
C ILE A 186 20.38 -17.68 0.31
N ASP A 187 20.82 -16.91 -0.67
CA ASP A 187 22.23 -16.81 -1.07
C ASP A 187 23.07 -16.09 -0.02
N ASP A 188 22.55 -15.03 0.61
CA ASP A 188 23.17 -14.36 1.76
C ASP A 188 22.11 -13.85 2.75
N GLU A 189 21.69 -14.74 3.65
CA GLU A 189 20.69 -14.45 4.69
C GLU A 189 21.10 -13.25 5.57
N GLY A 190 22.38 -13.10 5.88
CA GLY A 190 22.86 -12.01 6.73
C GLY A 190 22.71 -10.65 6.07
N LYS A 191 23.15 -10.54 4.82
CA LYS A 191 23.03 -9.32 4.02
C LYS A 191 21.58 -8.99 3.72
N ALA A 192 20.74 -9.98 3.41
CA ALA A 192 19.31 -9.80 3.18
C ALA A 192 18.61 -9.24 4.43
N LYS A 193 18.88 -9.82 5.63
CA LYS A 193 18.31 -9.32 6.89
C LYS A 193 18.74 -7.88 7.22
N GLU A 194 19.98 -7.52 6.93
CA GLU A 194 20.46 -6.15 7.12
C GLU A 194 19.76 -5.17 6.15
N ALA A 195 19.59 -5.55 4.87
CA ALA A 195 18.83 -4.76 3.91
C ALA A 195 17.38 -4.58 4.36
N LEU A 196 16.68 -5.66 4.75
CA LEU A 196 15.33 -5.65 5.27
C LEU A 196 15.20 -4.73 6.50
N ARG A 197 16.14 -4.79 7.43
CA ARG A 197 16.17 -3.92 8.60
C ARG A 197 16.28 -2.44 8.22
N ARG A 198 17.16 -2.08 7.28
CA ARG A 198 17.31 -0.70 6.79
C ARG A 198 16.04 -0.20 6.09
N LEU A 199 15.45 -1.03 5.24
CA LEU A 199 14.19 -0.71 4.56
C LEU A 199 13.04 -0.54 5.55
N ASN A 200 12.92 -1.43 6.53
CA ASN A 200 11.87 -1.35 7.54
C ASN A 200 11.94 -0.04 8.36
N GLN A 201 13.17 0.42 8.70
CA GLN A 201 13.35 1.73 9.33
C GLN A 201 12.87 2.89 8.46
N ASN A 202 13.00 2.78 7.13
CA ASN A 202 12.46 3.77 6.21
C ASN A 202 10.92 3.70 6.15
N VAL A 203 10.34 2.50 6.10
CA VAL A 203 8.87 2.30 6.15
C VAL A 203 8.27 2.92 7.41
N LEU A 204 8.93 2.76 8.56
CA LEU A 204 8.51 3.35 9.84
C LEU A 204 8.39 4.88 9.77
N VAL A 205 9.23 5.57 8.98
CA VAL A 205 9.11 7.02 8.80
C VAL A 205 7.80 7.37 8.12
N TYR A 206 7.46 6.69 7.02
CA TYR A 206 6.19 6.92 6.30
C TYR A 206 4.96 6.55 7.14
N ALA A 207 5.03 5.45 7.88
CA ALA A 207 3.97 5.04 8.80
C ALA A 207 3.69 6.10 9.86
N ARG A 208 4.74 6.57 10.56
CA ARG A 208 4.65 7.62 11.56
C ARG A 208 4.06 8.91 11.01
N GLU A 209 4.50 9.33 9.83
CA GLU A 209 4.03 10.56 9.21
C GLU A 209 2.54 10.51 8.82
N GLN A 210 2.05 9.34 8.36
CA GLN A 210 0.60 9.16 8.13
C GLN A 210 -0.18 9.16 9.44
N CYS A 211 0.30 8.46 10.47
CA CYS A 211 -0.33 8.43 11.79
C CYS A 211 -0.41 9.84 12.42
N ARG A 212 0.66 10.64 12.32
CA ARG A 212 0.67 12.04 12.82
C ARG A 212 -0.37 12.94 12.14
N ARG A 213 -0.74 12.63 10.89
CA ARG A 213 -1.79 13.33 10.16
C ARG A 213 -3.19 12.92 10.57
N GLY A 214 -3.33 11.87 11.38
CA GLY A 214 -4.60 11.47 11.98
C GLY A 214 -5.40 10.47 11.16
N ILE A 215 -4.74 9.53 10.50
CA ILE A 215 -5.41 8.34 9.95
C ILE A 215 -6.01 7.51 11.08
N ASP A 216 -7.06 6.75 10.76
CA ASP A 216 -7.80 5.93 11.73
C ASP A 216 -7.29 4.48 11.81
N ALA A 217 -6.60 4.01 10.77
CA ALA A 217 -5.94 2.72 10.73
C ALA A 217 -4.80 2.73 9.69
N LEU A 218 -3.82 1.85 9.88
CA LEU A 218 -2.72 1.67 8.93
C LEU A 218 -2.79 0.27 8.31
N LYS A 219 -2.76 0.22 6.97
CA LYS A 219 -2.61 -1.01 6.21
C LYS A 219 -1.14 -1.28 5.92
N LEU A 220 -0.69 -2.51 6.15
CA LEU A 220 0.60 -3.02 5.71
C LEU A 220 0.38 -3.83 4.43
N SER A 221 0.94 -3.38 3.31
CA SER A 221 0.90 -4.09 2.03
C SER A 221 2.08 -5.05 1.93
N SER A 222 1.80 -6.34 1.93
CA SER A 222 2.79 -7.42 1.88
C SER A 222 2.38 -8.48 0.83
N PRO A 223 2.15 -8.10 -0.44
CA PRO A 223 1.47 -8.94 -1.42
C PRO A 223 2.25 -10.22 -1.77
N TYR A 224 3.57 -10.20 -1.63
CA TYR A 224 4.44 -11.33 -1.98
C TYR A 224 4.78 -12.26 -0.81
N ALA A 225 4.17 -12.05 0.36
CA ALA A 225 4.46 -12.84 1.56
C ALA A 225 3.66 -14.15 1.68
N GLY A 226 2.87 -14.50 0.66
CA GLY A 226 2.10 -15.74 0.58
C GLY A 226 2.91 -16.98 0.18
N ALA A 227 2.32 -18.17 0.31
CA ALA A 227 2.95 -19.46 0.04
C ALA A 227 3.31 -19.67 -1.45
N GLY A 228 2.77 -18.86 -2.35
CA GLY A 228 3.18 -18.85 -3.75
C GLY A 228 4.62 -18.36 -3.97
N PHE A 229 5.19 -17.62 -3.02
CA PHE A 229 6.52 -17.04 -3.09
C PHE A 229 7.44 -17.51 -1.98
N LEU A 230 6.94 -17.64 -0.75
CA LEU A 230 7.73 -17.98 0.43
C LEU A 230 7.21 -19.24 1.13
N SER A 231 8.12 -20.10 1.55
CA SER A 231 7.79 -21.12 2.54
C SER A 231 7.36 -20.46 3.87
N ARG A 232 6.60 -21.20 4.69
CA ARG A 232 6.20 -20.74 6.03
C ARG A 232 7.42 -20.34 6.88
N ARG A 233 8.53 -21.10 6.79
CA ARG A 233 9.78 -20.79 7.48
C ARG A 233 10.37 -19.46 7.00
N MET A 234 10.41 -19.21 5.69
CA MET A 234 10.93 -17.95 5.16
C MET A 234 10.07 -16.75 5.59
N TYR A 235 8.73 -16.90 5.62
CA TYR A 235 7.87 -15.87 6.19
C TYR A 235 8.27 -15.53 7.63
N GLN A 236 8.47 -16.55 8.46
CA GLN A 236 8.87 -16.40 9.87
C GLN A 236 10.23 -15.69 10.04
N GLU A 237 11.17 -15.92 9.12
CA GLU A 237 12.52 -15.39 9.19
C GLU A 237 12.67 -13.99 8.55
N PHE A 238 11.98 -13.73 7.42
CA PHE A 238 12.23 -12.55 6.59
C PHE A 238 11.07 -11.57 6.52
N VAL A 239 9.89 -11.91 7.03
CA VAL A 239 8.71 -11.04 6.97
C VAL A 239 8.20 -10.70 8.36
N LEU A 240 7.85 -11.72 9.15
CA LEU A 240 7.21 -11.58 10.46
C LEU A 240 7.92 -10.57 11.39
N PRO A 241 9.26 -10.61 11.59
CA PRO A 241 9.90 -9.70 12.55
C PRO A 241 9.77 -8.23 12.18
N TYR A 242 9.74 -7.92 10.90
CA TYR A 242 9.66 -6.55 10.40
C TYR A 242 8.23 -6.02 10.41
N GLU A 243 7.23 -6.86 10.09
CA GLU A 243 5.82 -6.52 10.25
C GLU A 243 5.48 -6.30 11.73
N GLN A 244 5.98 -7.17 12.62
CA GLN A 244 5.80 -7.04 14.06
C GLN A 244 6.39 -5.72 14.58
N GLU A 245 7.65 -5.38 14.26
CA GLU A 245 8.29 -4.13 14.68
C GLU A 245 7.46 -2.91 14.27
N LEU A 246 6.92 -2.93 13.03
CA LEU A 246 6.12 -1.84 12.51
C LEU A 246 4.80 -1.70 13.27
N ILE A 247 4.07 -2.79 13.44
CA ILE A 247 2.78 -2.83 14.14
C ILE A 247 2.94 -2.42 15.61
N GLU A 248 3.89 -3.02 16.32
CA GLU A 248 4.17 -2.67 17.72
C GLU A 248 4.55 -1.18 17.88
N THR A 249 5.28 -0.65 16.91
CA THR A 249 5.65 0.77 16.93
C THR A 249 4.43 1.67 16.75
N VAL A 250 3.56 1.37 15.80
CA VAL A 250 2.33 2.14 15.56
C VAL A 250 1.37 2.04 16.74
N HIS A 251 1.18 0.86 17.30
CA HIS A 251 0.37 0.67 18.49
C HIS A 251 0.90 1.46 19.69
N ARG A 252 2.20 1.36 19.97
CA ARG A 252 2.82 2.03 21.11
C ARG A 252 2.77 3.56 20.99
N GLU A 253 3.00 4.10 19.78
CA GLU A 253 3.16 5.54 19.57
C GLU A 253 1.84 6.25 19.28
N TYR A 254 0.88 5.57 18.64
CA TYR A 254 -0.35 6.19 18.14
C TYR A 254 -1.64 5.51 18.59
N GLY A 255 -1.61 4.24 18.99
CA GLY A 255 -2.78 3.50 19.47
C GLY A 255 -3.86 3.27 18.41
N ILE A 256 -3.51 3.30 17.12
CA ILE A 256 -4.43 3.03 16.01
C ILE A 256 -4.29 1.59 15.53
N PRO A 257 -5.37 0.99 14.97
CA PRO A 257 -5.32 -0.35 14.41
C PRO A 257 -4.36 -0.48 13.22
N CYS A 258 -3.69 -1.63 13.14
CA CYS A 258 -2.90 -2.05 11.99
C CYS A 258 -3.45 -3.34 11.40
N TYR A 259 -3.50 -3.46 10.07
CA TYR A 259 -3.91 -4.70 9.42
C TYR A 259 -3.01 -5.04 8.23
N ILE A 260 -2.83 -6.34 8.00
CA ILE A 260 -1.94 -6.87 6.96
C ILE A 260 -2.75 -7.29 5.75
N HIS A 261 -2.29 -6.88 4.58
CA HIS A 261 -2.77 -7.35 3.28
C HIS A 261 -1.73 -8.27 2.65
N THR A 262 -2.12 -9.51 2.39
CA THR A 262 -1.29 -10.46 1.65
C THR A 262 -2.18 -11.27 0.70
N CYS A 263 -1.86 -11.22 -0.60
CA CYS A 263 -2.60 -11.93 -1.64
C CYS A 263 -2.29 -13.43 -1.68
N GLY A 264 -3.24 -14.22 -2.19
CA GLY A 264 -3.06 -15.62 -2.53
C GLY A 264 -3.05 -16.58 -1.34
N ALA A 265 -2.13 -17.54 -1.36
CA ALA A 265 -2.12 -18.66 -0.43
C ALA A 265 -1.48 -18.27 0.91
N ILE A 266 -2.29 -17.97 1.92
CA ILE A 266 -1.86 -17.62 3.28
C ILE A 266 -2.42 -18.52 4.38
N GLY A 267 -3.22 -19.53 4.03
CA GLY A 267 -3.89 -20.40 5.00
C GLY A 267 -2.93 -21.15 5.93
N ASP A 268 -1.71 -21.44 5.47
CA ASP A 268 -0.68 -22.14 6.24
C ASP A 268 0.05 -21.27 7.27
N ARG A 269 -0.19 -19.95 7.28
CA ARG A 269 0.56 -18.97 8.08
C ARG A 269 -0.28 -17.94 8.83
N LEU A 270 -1.59 -18.08 8.87
CA LEU A 270 -2.47 -17.16 9.60
C LEU A 270 -2.07 -17.00 11.07
N ASP A 271 -1.64 -18.06 11.72
CA ASP A 271 -1.15 -18.06 13.10
C ASP A 271 0.17 -17.27 13.25
N LEU A 272 1.06 -17.31 12.26
CA LEU A 272 2.27 -16.47 12.23
C LEU A 272 1.91 -15.01 11.99
N MET A 273 0.95 -14.73 11.10
CA MET A 273 0.48 -13.37 10.87
C MET A 273 -0.14 -12.77 12.14
N LEU A 274 -0.88 -13.54 12.94
CA LEU A 274 -1.37 -13.09 14.23
C LEU A 274 -0.26 -12.80 15.25
N GLN A 275 0.89 -13.50 15.18
CA GLN A 275 2.03 -13.24 16.06
C GLN A 275 2.67 -11.86 15.82
N THR A 276 2.42 -11.22 14.67
CA THR A 276 2.86 -9.83 14.43
C THR A 276 2.16 -8.81 15.33
N GLY A 277 1.05 -9.20 16.00
CA GLY A 277 0.21 -8.30 16.76
C GLY A 277 -0.79 -7.52 15.92
N THR A 278 -1.03 -7.94 14.67
CA THR A 278 -1.99 -7.28 13.77
C THR A 278 -3.40 -7.31 14.33
N ASP A 279 -4.16 -6.22 14.14
CA ASP A 279 -5.58 -6.14 14.52
C ASP A 279 -6.51 -6.74 13.46
N GLY A 280 -6.00 -7.01 12.26
CA GLY A 280 -6.82 -7.58 11.19
C GLY A 280 -6.03 -8.12 10.01
N LEU A 281 -6.71 -8.94 9.21
CA LEU A 281 -6.19 -9.48 7.97
C LEU A 281 -7.11 -9.12 6.81
N GLU A 282 -6.51 -8.74 5.69
CA GLU A 282 -7.19 -8.44 4.44
C GLU A 282 -6.77 -9.44 3.34
N CYS A 283 -7.65 -9.71 2.39
CA CYS A 283 -7.39 -10.59 1.24
C CYS A 283 -7.21 -12.06 1.64
N LEU A 284 -8.23 -12.62 2.29
CA LEU A 284 -8.25 -14.03 2.66
C LEU A 284 -8.77 -14.87 1.48
N ASP A 285 -7.95 -14.99 0.45
CA ASP A 285 -8.32 -15.61 -0.82
C ASP A 285 -8.66 -17.09 -0.66
N PRO A 286 -9.88 -17.53 -1.11
CA PRO A 286 -10.25 -18.92 -1.12
C PRO A 286 -9.65 -19.68 -2.33
N PRO A 287 -9.69 -21.02 -2.34
CA PRO A 287 -9.36 -21.79 -3.53
C PRO A 287 -10.20 -21.37 -4.76
N PRO A 288 -9.63 -21.38 -5.98
CA PRO A 288 -8.28 -21.83 -6.32
C PRO A 288 -7.20 -20.74 -6.23
N LEU A 289 -7.55 -19.49 -5.97
CA LEU A 289 -6.62 -18.37 -5.96
C LEU A 289 -5.72 -18.40 -4.71
N GLY A 290 -6.32 -18.73 -3.57
CA GLY A 290 -5.63 -18.84 -2.29
C GLY A 290 -5.92 -20.18 -1.61
N THR A 291 -5.71 -20.23 -0.29
CA THR A 291 -5.87 -21.44 0.53
C THR A 291 -6.66 -21.20 1.81
N VAL A 292 -7.37 -20.09 1.90
CA VAL A 292 -8.09 -19.73 3.14
C VAL A 292 -9.55 -20.18 3.06
N GLU A 293 -9.95 -20.99 4.01
CA GLU A 293 -11.35 -21.26 4.30
C GLU A 293 -11.84 -20.22 5.34
N LEU A 294 -12.71 -19.32 4.94
CA LEU A 294 -13.13 -18.17 5.75
C LEU A 294 -13.67 -18.56 7.13
N LYS A 295 -14.39 -19.69 7.21
CA LYS A 295 -14.91 -20.21 8.47
C LYS A 295 -13.79 -20.62 9.43
N GLU A 296 -12.75 -21.26 8.92
CA GLU A 296 -11.59 -21.67 9.71
C GLU A 296 -10.75 -20.46 10.14
N ALA A 297 -10.53 -19.54 9.22
CA ALA A 297 -9.87 -18.27 9.52
C ALA A 297 -10.60 -17.50 10.62
N SER A 298 -11.94 -17.37 10.53
CA SER A 298 -12.75 -16.72 11.55
C SER A 298 -12.65 -17.35 12.93
N LEU A 299 -12.55 -18.69 12.99
CA LEU A 299 -12.36 -19.40 14.26
C LEU A 299 -10.96 -19.16 14.83
N LEU A 300 -9.93 -19.13 13.98
CA LEU A 300 -8.54 -18.90 14.38
C LEU A 300 -8.31 -17.46 14.86
N LEU A 301 -8.81 -16.48 14.13
CA LEU A 301 -8.69 -15.07 14.47
C LEU A 301 -9.50 -14.73 15.74
N GLY A 302 -10.67 -15.36 15.91
CA GLY A 302 -11.55 -15.13 17.06
C GLY A 302 -11.93 -13.65 17.23
N PRO A 303 -12.06 -13.14 18.47
CA PRO A 303 -12.36 -11.74 18.74
C PRO A 303 -11.13 -10.83 18.67
N ASN A 304 -9.93 -11.37 18.45
CA ASN A 304 -8.66 -10.64 18.58
C ASN A 304 -8.24 -9.93 17.29
N ALA A 305 -8.78 -10.35 16.14
CA ALA A 305 -8.48 -9.73 14.86
C ALA A 305 -9.72 -9.68 13.96
N PHE A 306 -9.88 -8.56 13.25
CA PHE A 306 -10.97 -8.43 12.28
C PHE A 306 -10.57 -9.04 10.93
N ILE A 307 -11.58 -9.39 10.14
CA ILE A 307 -11.43 -9.78 8.75
C ILE A 307 -11.93 -8.63 7.88
N LYS A 308 -11.08 -8.19 6.97
CA LYS A 308 -11.50 -7.34 5.86
C LYS A 308 -11.60 -8.21 4.62
N GLY A 309 -12.82 -8.47 4.20
CA GLY A 309 -13.14 -9.35 3.09
C GLY A 309 -12.70 -8.82 1.73
N ASN A 310 -12.84 -9.70 0.74
CA ASN A 310 -12.57 -9.43 -0.67
C ASN A 310 -13.80 -8.87 -1.35
#